data_842132ff0382450af401458fcf06d22a
#
_entry.id   842132ff0382450af401458fcf06d22a
#
_cell.length_a   1.000
_cell.length_b   1.000
_cell.length_c   1.000
_cell.angle_alpha   90.00
_cell.angle_beta   90.00
_cell.angle_gamma   90.00
#
_symmetry.space_group_name_H-M   'P 1'
#
loop_
_entity.id
_entity.type
_entity.pdbx_description
1 polymer ?
#
loop_
_entity_poly.entity_id
_entity_poly.type
_entity_poly.pdbx_seq_one_letter_code
_entity_poly.pdbx_strand_id
1 'polypeptide(L)'
;LQENPVFVEITQKDVRQVQLAKGAIRSGIEILLKDNGLEPSMLDEVMIAGQFGSHLPPEDLTGVGILPEEARERIHYVGNTALTGAVAALLSEGARKDMEALAKEIGYAELGDTPEYEYRLAEWLEFPKHRLD
;
A
#
# COMPACT_ATOMS: atom_id res chain seq x y z
N LEU A 1 41.89 13.73 2.42
CA LEU A 1 40.50 14.03 2.72
C LEU A 1 40.00 12.97 3.69
N GLN A 2 39.84 13.33 4.97
CA GLN A 2 39.17 12.46 5.96
C GLN A 2 37.68 12.49 5.63
N GLU A 3 37.16 11.37 5.17
CA GLU A 3 35.70 11.17 5.09
C GLU A 3 35.16 11.06 6.51
N ASN A 4 34.40 12.06 6.93
CA ASN A 4 33.68 11.95 8.19
C ASN A 4 32.67 10.80 8.06
N PRO A 5 32.63 9.84 9.00
CA PRO A 5 31.65 8.78 8.97
C PRO A 5 30.24 9.39 8.99
N VAL A 6 29.42 9.03 8.01
CA VAL A 6 27.99 9.39 8.00
C VAL A 6 27.30 8.46 8.99
N PHE A 7 26.83 9.00 10.09
CA PHE A 7 26.00 8.27 11.05
C PHE A 7 24.55 8.36 10.58
N VAL A 8 23.92 7.21 10.41
CA VAL A 8 22.48 7.10 10.21
C VAL A 8 21.86 6.77 11.55
N GLU A 9 20.93 7.61 11.99
CA GLU A 9 20.23 7.44 13.24
C GLU A 9 18.74 7.28 12.99
N ILE A 10 18.09 6.35 13.68
CA ILE A 10 16.64 6.18 13.69
C ILE A 10 16.13 6.80 14.99
N THR A 11 15.31 7.81 14.86
CA THR A 11 14.72 8.53 15.99
C THR A 11 13.30 8.07 16.30
N GLN A 12 12.81 8.38 17.49
CA GLN A 12 11.40 8.14 17.84
C GLN A 12 10.43 8.86 16.87
N LYS A 13 10.86 9.98 16.29
CA LYS A 13 10.07 10.70 15.29
C LYS A 13 9.92 9.88 14.00
N ASP A 14 11.00 9.22 13.56
CA ASP A 14 10.98 8.39 12.35
C ASP A 14 10.06 7.18 12.54
N VAL A 15 10.13 6.54 13.71
CA VAL A 15 9.22 5.45 14.08
C VAL A 15 7.75 5.90 14.00
N ARG A 16 7.43 7.08 14.55
CA ARG A 16 6.06 7.63 14.49
C ARG A 16 5.60 7.91 13.06
N GLN A 17 6.50 8.39 12.19
CA GLN A 17 6.16 8.61 10.78
C GLN A 17 5.81 7.30 10.07
N VAL A 18 6.56 6.23 10.33
CA VAL A 18 6.25 4.90 9.81
C VAL A 18 4.90 4.39 10.35
N GLN A 19 4.64 4.57 11.65
CA GLN A 19 3.36 4.18 12.25
C GLN A 19 2.18 4.88 11.59
N LEU A 20 2.27 6.19 11.36
CA LEU A 20 1.23 6.97 10.70
C LEU A 20 1.01 6.51 9.26
N ALA A 21 2.09 6.37 8.48
CA ALA A 21 2.01 5.95 7.08
C ALA A 21 1.41 4.56 6.93
N LYS A 22 1.91 3.58 7.72
CA LYS A 22 1.38 2.22 7.67
C LYS A 22 -0.08 2.14 8.13
N GLY A 23 -0.42 2.87 9.19
CA GLY A 23 -1.76 2.92 9.73
C GLY A 23 -2.76 3.45 8.71
N ALA A 24 -2.40 4.54 8.02
CA ALA A 24 -3.24 5.12 6.97
C ALA A 24 -3.49 4.16 5.81
N ILE A 25 -2.43 3.50 5.31
CA ILE A 25 -2.55 2.52 4.22
C ILE A 25 -3.41 1.33 4.66
N ARG A 26 -3.12 0.75 5.82
CA ARG A 26 -3.82 -0.43 6.31
C ARG A 26 -5.30 -0.14 6.56
N SER A 27 -5.63 0.98 7.18
CA SER A 27 -7.02 1.39 7.41
C SER A 27 -7.80 1.56 6.11
N GLY A 28 -7.17 2.18 5.10
CA GLY A 28 -7.79 2.32 3.79
C GLY A 28 -8.07 0.97 3.13
N ILE A 29 -7.13 0.03 3.20
CA ILE A 29 -7.33 -1.34 2.68
C ILE A 29 -8.51 -2.02 3.37
N GLU A 30 -8.59 -1.97 4.70
CA GLU A 30 -9.66 -2.63 5.45
C GLU A 30 -11.05 -2.03 5.17
N ILE A 31 -11.13 -0.71 5.08
CA ILE A 31 -12.38 -0.03 4.73
C ILE A 31 -12.84 -0.45 3.33
N LEU A 32 -11.95 -0.41 2.34
CA LEU A 32 -12.27 -0.80 0.98
C LEU A 32 -12.70 -2.27 0.88
N LEU A 33 -12.03 -3.17 1.57
CA LEU A 33 -12.42 -4.58 1.62
C LEU A 33 -13.80 -4.74 2.24
N LYS A 34 -14.04 -4.11 3.40
CA LYS A 34 -15.33 -4.17 4.11
C LYS A 34 -16.48 -3.63 3.25
N ASP A 35 -16.28 -2.48 2.60
CA ASP A 35 -17.30 -1.84 1.76
C ASP A 35 -17.69 -2.72 0.56
N ASN A 36 -16.78 -3.59 0.12
CA ASN A 36 -17.03 -4.56 -0.94
C ASN A 36 -17.38 -5.97 -0.43
N GLY A 37 -17.57 -6.15 0.88
CA GLY A 37 -17.90 -7.45 1.47
C GLY A 37 -16.79 -8.50 1.34
N LEU A 38 -15.54 -8.06 1.27
CA LEU A 38 -14.36 -8.89 1.09
C LEU A 38 -13.56 -9.00 2.39
N GLU A 39 -12.93 -10.16 2.58
CA GLU A 39 -11.93 -10.41 3.61
C GLU A 39 -10.54 -10.51 2.95
N PRO A 40 -9.44 -10.21 3.68
CA PRO A 40 -8.08 -10.31 3.13
C PRO A 40 -7.73 -11.66 2.52
N SER A 41 -8.30 -12.75 3.06
CA SER A 41 -8.13 -14.12 2.56
C SER A 41 -8.78 -14.38 1.20
N MET A 42 -9.73 -13.53 0.78
CA MET A 42 -10.45 -13.64 -0.49
C MET A 42 -9.72 -12.95 -1.64
N LEU A 43 -8.64 -12.21 -1.36
CA LEU A 43 -7.85 -11.56 -2.39
C LEU A 43 -7.09 -12.60 -3.20
N ASP A 44 -7.22 -12.59 -4.51
CA ASP A 44 -6.45 -13.44 -5.42
C ASP A 44 -5.02 -12.91 -5.58
N GLU A 45 -4.87 -11.59 -5.70
CA GLU A 45 -3.58 -10.92 -5.90
C GLU A 45 -3.54 -9.57 -5.19
N VAL A 46 -2.34 -9.17 -4.77
CA VAL A 46 -2.02 -7.81 -4.30
C VAL A 46 -0.90 -7.26 -5.17
N MET A 47 -1.23 -6.32 -6.04
CA MET A 47 -0.26 -5.70 -6.95
C MET A 47 0.31 -4.42 -6.36
N ILE A 48 1.63 -4.39 -6.19
CA ILE A 48 2.36 -3.21 -5.74
C ILE A 48 2.98 -2.52 -6.94
N ALA A 49 2.47 -1.34 -7.25
CA ALA A 49 2.97 -0.49 -8.32
C ALA A 49 3.91 0.60 -7.79
N GLY A 50 4.76 1.09 -8.67
CA GLY A 50 5.72 2.16 -8.37
C GLY A 50 7.08 1.64 -7.95
N GLN A 51 8.04 2.56 -7.94
CA GLN A 51 9.45 2.21 -7.74
C GLN A 51 9.81 1.98 -6.26
N PHE A 52 9.11 2.65 -5.36
CA PHE A 52 9.40 2.55 -3.93
C PHE A 52 9.09 1.16 -3.38
N GLY A 53 7.93 0.60 -3.73
CA GLY A 53 7.49 -0.71 -3.24
C GLY A 53 8.35 -1.89 -3.71
N SER A 54 9.00 -1.78 -4.89
CA SER A 54 9.76 -2.88 -5.49
C SER A 54 11.00 -3.34 -4.70
N HIS A 55 11.38 -2.61 -3.66
CA HIS A 55 12.55 -2.91 -2.82
C HIS A 55 12.18 -3.42 -1.43
N LEU A 56 10.90 -3.53 -1.12
CA LEU A 56 10.43 -4.00 0.19
C LEU A 56 9.99 -5.45 0.07
N PRO A 57 10.65 -6.38 0.79
CA PRO A 57 10.21 -7.77 0.81
C PRO A 57 8.76 -7.92 1.31
N PRO A 58 7.97 -8.89 0.79
CA PRO A 58 6.60 -9.14 1.25
C PRO A 58 6.48 -9.34 2.76
N GLU A 59 7.45 -10.04 3.35
CA GLU A 59 7.55 -10.29 4.79
C GLU A 59 7.69 -9.00 5.61
N ASP A 60 8.38 -8.00 5.10
CA ASP A 60 8.52 -6.71 5.78
C ASP A 60 7.21 -5.92 5.72
N LEU A 61 6.51 -5.94 4.58
CA LEU A 61 5.22 -5.27 4.41
C LEU A 61 4.13 -5.83 5.32
N THR A 62 4.09 -7.15 5.45
CA THR A 62 3.15 -7.81 6.37
C THR A 62 3.64 -7.74 7.81
N GLY A 63 4.95 -7.88 8.02
CA GLY A 63 5.57 -7.83 9.34
C GLY A 63 5.38 -6.49 10.07
N VAL A 64 5.47 -5.36 9.36
CA VAL A 64 5.15 -4.05 9.95
C VAL A 64 3.64 -3.74 9.97
N GLY A 65 2.82 -4.55 9.30
CA GLY A 65 1.37 -4.43 9.26
C GLY A 65 0.83 -3.43 8.24
N ILE A 66 1.58 -3.14 7.17
CA ILE A 66 1.08 -2.36 6.01
C ILE A 66 0.06 -3.20 5.25
N LEU A 67 0.39 -4.46 4.99
CA LEU A 67 -0.49 -5.40 4.31
C LEU A 67 -0.95 -6.51 5.27
N PRO A 68 -2.12 -7.12 5.01
CA PRO A 68 -2.58 -8.29 5.74
C PRO A 68 -1.59 -9.47 5.59
N GLU A 69 -1.38 -10.21 6.66
CA GLU A 69 -0.51 -11.40 6.64
C GLU A 69 -1.02 -12.45 5.64
N GLU A 70 -2.33 -12.57 5.52
CA GLU A 70 -3.02 -13.49 4.61
C GLU A 70 -2.71 -13.23 3.14
N ALA A 71 -2.27 -12.00 2.82
CA ALA A 71 -1.93 -11.61 1.45
C ALA A 71 -0.45 -11.86 1.09
N ARG A 72 0.41 -12.26 2.02
CA ARG A 72 1.88 -12.34 1.85
C ARG A 72 2.30 -13.08 0.58
N GLU A 73 1.76 -14.26 0.34
CA GLU A 73 2.13 -15.10 -0.80
C GLU A 73 1.51 -14.66 -2.13
N ARG A 74 0.65 -13.65 -2.09
CA ARG A 74 -0.10 -13.11 -3.23
C ARG A 74 0.40 -11.74 -3.67
N ILE A 75 1.49 -11.25 -3.08
CA ILE A 75 2.07 -9.95 -3.39
C ILE A 75 2.91 -10.04 -4.65
N HIS A 76 2.59 -9.21 -5.63
CA HIS A 76 3.29 -9.09 -6.90
C HIS A 76 3.74 -7.65 -7.14
N TYR A 77 4.99 -7.47 -7.54
CA TYR A 77 5.53 -6.17 -7.90
C TYR A 77 5.37 -5.96 -9.41
N VAL A 78 4.59 -4.98 -9.78
CA VAL A 78 4.22 -4.72 -11.19
C VAL A 78 4.96 -3.52 -11.81
N GLY A 79 5.93 -2.97 -11.09
CA GLY A 79 6.80 -1.90 -11.57
C GLY A 79 6.09 -0.56 -11.76
N ASN A 80 6.60 0.26 -12.69
CA ASN A 80 6.04 1.58 -12.96
C ASN A 80 4.85 1.50 -13.91
N THR A 81 3.68 1.15 -13.40
CA THR A 81 2.45 1.01 -14.20
C THR A 81 1.96 2.33 -14.79
N ALA A 82 2.25 3.46 -14.15
CA ALA A 82 1.89 4.77 -14.66
C ALA A 82 2.64 5.06 -15.98
N LEU A 83 3.95 4.78 -16.02
CA LEU A 83 4.74 4.92 -17.24
C LEU A 83 4.27 3.94 -18.32
N THR A 84 4.06 2.68 -17.95
CA THR A 84 3.59 1.64 -18.88
C THR A 84 2.24 2.03 -19.49
N GLY A 85 1.31 2.51 -18.67
CA GLY A 85 0.00 3.00 -19.11
C GLY A 85 0.12 4.20 -20.05
N ALA A 86 0.97 5.18 -19.72
CA ALA A 86 1.20 6.34 -20.58
C ALA A 86 1.76 5.93 -21.94
N VAL A 87 2.70 5.00 -22.00
CA VAL A 87 3.25 4.47 -23.26
C VAL A 87 2.16 3.73 -24.05
N ALA A 88 1.35 2.90 -23.41
CA ALA A 88 0.24 2.21 -24.06
C ALA A 88 -0.76 3.20 -24.68
N ALA A 89 -1.11 4.27 -23.95
CA ALA A 89 -1.99 5.33 -24.43
C ALA A 89 -1.41 6.10 -25.61
N LEU A 90 -0.10 6.29 -25.67
CA LEU A 90 0.57 6.94 -26.80
C LEU A 90 0.56 6.08 -28.07
N LEU A 91 0.73 4.78 -27.91
CA LEU A 91 0.90 3.85 -29.01
C LEU A 91 -0.40 3.27 -29.56
N SER A 92 -1.48 3.28 -28.79
CA SER A 92 -2.74 2.62 -29.12
C SER A 92 -3.96 3.49 -28.81
N GLU A 93 -4.77 3.74 -29.85
CA GLU A 93 -6.07 4.38 -29.69
C GLU A 93 -7.06 3.47 -28.91
N GLY A 94 -6.98 2.14 -29.11
CA GLY A 94 -7.76 1.18 -28.33
C GLY A 94 -7.46 1.28 -26.85
N ALA A 95 -6.19 1.26 -26.46
CA ALA A 95 -5.78 1.41 -25.06
C ALA A 95 -6.28 2.72 -24.43
N ARG A 96 -6.29 3.84 -25.19
CA ARG A 96 -6.88 5.09 -24.69
C ARG A 96 -8.37 4.97 -24.41
N LYS A 97 -9.11 4.35 -25.32
CA LYS A 97 -10.56 4.15 -25.16
C LYS A 97 -10.88 3.25 -23.96
N ASP A 98 -10.08 2.19 -23.79
CA ASP A 98 -10.22 1.29 -22.65
C ASP A 98 -9.93 2.01 -21.31
N MET A 99 -8.89 2.85 -21.27
CA MET A 99 -8.57 3.67 -20.10
C MET A 99 -9.67 4.69 -19.78
N GLU A 100 -10.24 5.34 -20.82
CA GLU A 100 -11.35 6.29 -20.67
C GLU A 100 -12.64 5.60 -20.17
N ALA A 101 -12.88 4.36 -20.60
CA ALA A 101 -14.00 3.56 -20.11
C ALA A 101 -13.78 3.16 -18.65
N LEU A 102 -12.61 2.61 -18.33
CA LEU A 102 -12.25 2.21 -16.98
C LEU A 102 -12.31 3.39 -15.99
N ALA A 103 -11.83 4.57 -16.39
CA ALA A 103 -11.86 5.76 -15.53
C ALA A 103 -13.30 6.20 -15.14
N LYS A 104 -14.32 5.80 -15.91
CA LYS A 104 -15.74 6.07 -15.58
C LYS A 104 -16.34 5.03 -14.64
N GLU A 105 -15.73 3.84 -14.59
CA GLU A 105 -16.20 2.71 -13.77
C GLU A 105 -15.53 2.70 -12.39
N ILE A 106 -14.33 3.30 -12.28
CA ILE A 106 -13.60 3.36 -11.00
C ILE A 106 -14.40 4.19 -9.99
N GLY A 107 -14.76 3.56 -8.87
CA GLY A 107 -15.35 4.24 -7.72
C GLY A 107 -14.27 5.01 -6.94
N TYR A 108 -14.69 6.07 -6.26
CA TYR A 108 -13.85 6.85 -5.36
C TYR A 108 -14.42 6.77 -3.93
N ALA A 109 -13.56 6.49 -2.96
CA ALA A 109 -13.93 6.51 -1.55
C ALA A 109 -13.09 7.57 -0.83
N GLU A 110 -13.75 8.58 -0.25
CA GLU A 110 -13.10 9.57 0.61
C GLU A 110 -12.96 8.99 2.03
N LEU A 111 -11.77 8.54 2.36
CA LEU A 111 -11.52 7.88 3.65
C LEU A 111 -11.73 8.83 4.84
N GLY A 112 -11.41 10.12 4.68
CA GLY A 112 -11.57 11.12 5.74
C GLY A 112 -13.03 11.34 6.15
N ASP A 113 -13.98 11.10 5.25
CA ASP A 113 -15.42 11.22 5.51
C ASP A 113 -16.04 9.92 6.07
N THR A 114 -15.26 8.84 6.13
CA THR A 114 -15.71 7.56 6.64
C THR A 114 -15.66 7.55 8.18
N PRO A 115 -16.80 7.37 8.89
CA PRO A 115 -16.82 7.47 10.35
C PRO A 115 -15.88 6.50 11.08
N GLU A 116 -15.56 5.37 10.44
CA GLU A 116 -14.68 4.35 11.00
C GLU A 116 -13.19 4.64 10.78
N TYR A 117 -12.83 5.57 9.88
CA TYR A 117 -11.44 5.76 9.47
C TYR A 117 -10.53 6.14 10.66
N GLU A 118 -10.94 7.11 11.47
CA GLU A 118 -10.16 7.54 12.63
C GLU A 118 -9.95 6.41 13.65
N TYR A 119 -11.00 5.61 13.86
CA TYR A 119 -10.91 4.46 14.75
C TYR A 119 -9.95 3.39 14.21
N ARG A 120 -10.09 3.05 12.93
CA ARG A 120 -9.20 2.08 12.27
C ARG A 120 -7.76 2.58 12.21
N LEU A 121 -7.56 3.87 11.94
CA LEU A 121 -6.24 4.47 11.96
C LEU A 121 -5.59 4.32 13.34
N ALA A 122 -6.30 4.64 14.41
CA ALA A 122 -5.79 4.52 15.77
C ALA A 122 -5.42 3.06 16.12
N GLU A 123 -6.23 2.09 15.69
CA GLU A 123 -5.98 0.67 15.87
C GLU A 123 -4.68 0.22 15.18
N TRP A 124 -4.46 0.72 13.96
CA TRP A 124 -3.30 0.33 13.14
C TRP A 124 -2.06 1.20 13.33
N LEU A 125 -2.02 2.14 14.27
CA LEU A 125 -0.79 2.86 14.60
C LEU A 125 0.24 1.96 15.28
N GLU A 126 -0.19 0.99 16.06
CA GLU A 126 0.72 0.04 16.70
C GLU A 126 1.27 -0.98 15.72
N PHE A 127 2.52 -1.40 15.91
CA PHE A 127 3.08 -2.51 15.17
C PHE A 127 2.46 -3.83 15.62
N PRO A 128 2.30 -4.80 14.72
CA PRO A 128 1.86 -6.14 15.10
C PRO A 128 2.77 -6.71 16.19
N LYS A 129 2.18 -7.33 17.20
CA LYS A 129 2.94 -8.02 18.25
C LYS A 129 3.44 -9.34 17.68
N HIS A 130 4.68 -9.37 17.22
CA HIS A 130 5.33 -10.63 16.93
C HIS A 130 5.61 -11.34 18.26
N ARG A 131 5.15 -12.57 18.40
CA ARG A 131 5.70 -13.43 19.45
C ARG A 131 7.13 -13.70 19.07
N LEU A 132 8.05 -13.21 19.86
CA LEU A 132 9.44 -13.67 19.85
C LEU A 132 9.40 -15.07 20.48
N ASP A 133 9.38 -16.09 19.63
CA ASP A 133 9.57 -17.48 20.05
C ASP A 133 11.04 -17.70 20.41
#